data_e16c2ce6922208eb5592fd38655d5b69
#
_entry.id   e16c2ce6922208eb5592fd38655d5b69
#
_cell.length_a   1.000
_cell.length_b   1.000
_cell.length_c   1.000
_cell.angle_alpha   90.00
_cell.angle_beta   90.00
_cell.angle_gamma   90.00
#
_symmetry.space_group_name_H-M   'P 1'
#
loop_
_entity.id
_entity.type
_entity.pdbx_description
1 polymer ?
#
loop_
_entity_poly.entity_id
_entity_poly.type
_entity_poly.pdbx_seq_one_letter_code
_entity_poly.pdbx_strand_id
1 'polypeptide(L)'
;LAGVPGIIRPFRYDGVVHSWWIYSFTIDEGVFGISPREFASALQAEGIPFGCGYIPNPMFDYPVIQERKTYGTSGIPWTLPQARPGIRYSDDDAPNTIWFLSHVLIMSWNEGITESDAMDLAKGIKKVAAWFKENPGSKA
;
A
#
# COMPACT_ATOMS: atom_id res chain seq x y z
N LEU A 1 8.62 14.91 1.13
CA LEU A 1 7.44 14.82 0.26
C LEU A 1 6.27 15.72 0.72
N ALA A 2 6.45 16.52 1.80
CA ALA A 2 5.43 17.48 2.22
C ALA A 2 5.13 18.49 1.11
N GLY A 3 3.84 18.77 0.88
CA GLY A 3 3.42 19.78 -0.10
C GLY A 3 3.61 19.39 -1.57
N VAL A 4 3.98 18.14 -1.88
CA VAL A 4 4.02 17.66 -3.27
C VAL A 4 2.60 17.36 -3.73
N PRO A 5 2.05 18.09 -4.71
CA PRO A 5 0.70 17.85 -5.20
C PRO A 5 0.57 16.42 -5.74
N GLY A 6 -0.55 15.78 -5.46
CA GLY A 6 -0.82 14.41 -5.89
C GLY A 6 -0.13 13.31 -5.05
N ILE A 7 0.77 13.64 -4.13
CA ILE A 7 1.36 12.67 -3.19
C ILE A 7 0.61 12.74 -1.85
N ILE A 8 -0.01 11.64 -1.47
CA ILE A 8 -0.78 11.49 -0.23
C ILE A 8 0.04 10.66 0.76
N ARG A 9 0.64 11.35 1.74
CA ARG A 9 1.50 10.73 2.75
C ARG A 9 0.68 10.12 3.88
N PRO A 10 1.24 9.15 4.63
CA PRO A 10 0.64 8.70 5.87
C PRO A 10 0.40 9.87 6.84
N PHE A 11 -0.71 9.81 7.55
CA PHE A 11 -1.02 10.81 8.58
C PHE A 11 0.00 10.72 9.72
N ARG A 12 0.42 11.88 10.23
CA ARG A 12 1.28 11.97 11.41
C ARG A 12 0.52 12.65 12.53
N TYR A 13 0.46 11.99 13.67
CA TYR A 13 -0.02 12.61 14.90
C TYR A 13 1.09 13.45 15.54
N ASP A 14 0.71 14.55 16.20
CA ASP A 14 1.66 15.38 16.94
C ASP A 14 2.31 14.57 18.07
N GLY A 15 3.61 14.76 18.25
CA GLY A 15 4.40 14.06 19.27
C GLY A 15 4.73 12.60 18.94
N VAL A 16 4.31 12.07 17.80
CA VAL A 16 4.64 10.70 17.35
C VAL A 16 5.85 10.71 16.43
N VAL A 17 6.83 9.87 16.74
CA VAL A 17 7.96 9.55 15.87
C VAL A 17 7.75 8.15 15.29
N HIS A 18 7.64 8.04 13.98
CA HIS A 18 7.52 6.76 13.32
C HIS A 18 8.89 6.06 13.25
N SER A 19 8.93 4.78 13.61
CA SER A 19 10.03 3.88 13.26
C SER A 19 9.57 3.04 12.06
N TRP A 20 10.08 3.41 10.88
CA TRP A 20 9.63 2.79 9.65
C TRP A 20 10.27 1.40 9.45
N TRP A 21 9.44 0.41 9.16
CA TRP A 21 9.81 -0.87 8.56
C TRP A 21 9.48 -0.87 7.06
N ILE A 22 8.35 -0.26 6.72
CA ILE A 22 7.93 -0.01 5.35
C ILE A 22 7.52 1.47 5.28
N TYR A 23 8.13 2.23 4.37
CA TYR A 23 7.65 3.55 4.04
C TYR A 23 6.60 3.44 2.94
N SER A 24 5.48 4.14 3.11
CA SER A 24 4.36 4.07 2.17
C SER A 24 3.75 5.43 1.89
N PHE A 25 3.11 5.56 0.74
CA PHE A 25 2.24 6.67 0.38
C PHE A 25 1.24 6.21 -0.68
N THR A 26 0.24 7.01 -0.97
CA THR A 26 -0.67 6.83 -2.10
C THR A 26 -0.59 8.04 -3.01
N ILE A 27 -1.15 7.93 -4.22
CA ILE A 27 -1.22 9.04 -5.16
C ILE A 27 -2.66 9.44 -5.45
N ASP A 28 -2.84 10.67 -5.85
CA ASP A 28 -4.10 11.17 -6.43
C ASP A 28 -4.08 10.94 -7.93
N GLU A 29 -4.80 9.93 -8.39
CA GLU A 29 -4.92 9.58 -9.80
C GLU A 29 -5.55 10.70 -10.63
N GLY A 30 -6.41 11.52 -10.01
CA GLY A 30 -6.98 12.71 -10.68
C GLY A 30 -5.95 13.77 -11.01
N VAL A 31 -4.86 13.85 -10.23
CA VAL A 31 -3.75 14.80 -10.49
C VAL A 31 -2.81 14.29 -11.56
N PHE A 32 -2.50 12.99 -11.54
CA PHE A 32 -1.48 12.41 -12.44
C PHE A 32 -2.07 11.74 -13.69
N GLY A 33 -3.36 11.42 -13.69
CA GLY A 33 -4.02 10.73 -14.81
C GLY A 33 -3.57 9.29 -15.04
N ILE A 34 -2.87 8.69 -14.09
CA ILE A 34 -2.34 7.32 -14.15
C ILE A 34 -2.63 6.56 -12.87
N SER A 35 -2.58 5.24 -12.96
CA SER A 35 -2.74 4.36 -11.80
C SER A 35 -1.51 4.35 -10.89
N PRO A 36 -1.68 3.97 -9.59
CA PRO A 36 -0.55 3.77 -8.67
C PRO A 36 0.48 2.76 -9.17
N ARG A 37 0.06 1.75 -9.92
CA ARG A 37 0.96 0.75 -10.51
C ARG A 37 1.84 1.36 -11.60
N GLU A 38 1.29 2.21 -12.46
CA GLU A 38 2.06 2.94 -13.48
C GLU A 38 3.04 3.91 -12.83
N PHE A 39 2.62 4.61 -11.79
CA PHE A 39 3.51 5.49 -11.02
C PHE A 39 4.66 4.72 -10.38
N ALA A 40 4.39 3.53 -9.78
CA ALA A 40 5.44 2.65 -9.24
C ALA A 40 6.41 2.20 -10.33
N SER A 41 5.92 1.84 -11.52
CA SER A 41 6.77 1.45 -12.65
C SER A 41 7.71 2.58 -13.08
N ALA A 42 7.21 3.82 -13.11
CA ALA A 42 8.04 4.99 -13.41
C ALA A 42 9.10 5.25 -12.34
N LEU A 43 8.76 5.06 -11.05
CA LEU A 43 9.74 5.13 -9.97
C LEU A 43 10.84 4.08 -10.13
N GLN A 44 10.47 2.85 -10.48
CA GLN A 44 11.42 1.77 -10.71
C GLN A 44 12.35 2.05 -11.90
N ALA A 45 11.84 2.66 -12.96
CA ALA A 45 12.64 3.09 -14.11
C ALA A 45 13.67 4.18 -13.72
N GLU A 46 13.38 4.99 -12.71
CA GLU A 46 14.31 5.97 -12.11
C GLU A 46 15.23 5.34 -11.05
N GLY A 47 15.20 4.01 -10.87
CA GLY A 47 16.01 3.31 -9.87
C GLY A 47 15.47 3.38 -8.44
N ILE A 48 14.22 3.80 -8.23
CA ILE A 48 13.61 3.97 -6.92
C ILE A 48 12.73 2.74 -6.62
N PRO A 49 13.04 1.92 -5.63
CA PRO A 49 12.46 0.58 -5.47
C PRO A 49 11.08 0.60 -4.77
N PHE A 50 10.14 1.41 -5.25
CA PHE A 50 8.76 1.36 -4.81
C PHE A 50 7.96 0.33 -5.61
N GLY A 51 7.22 -0.53 -4.90
CA GLY A 51 6.18 -1.39 -5.46
C GLY A 51 4.79 -0.80 -5.26
N CYS A 52 3.80 -1.33 -5.99
CA CYS A 52 2.39 -1.05 -5.75
C CYS A 52 1.73 -2.27 -5.12
N GLY A 53 1.01 -2.08 -4.01
CA GLY A 53 0.40 -3.12 -3.21
C GLY A 53 1.32 -3.68 -2.14
N TYR A 54 0.74 -4.22 -1.05
CA TYR A 54 1.49 -4.78 0.08
C TYR A 54 1.41 -6.30 0.12
N ILE A 55 0.20 -6.85 0.13
CA ILE A 55 -0.09 -8.28 0.04
C ILE A 55 -1.05 -8.51 -1.13
N PRO A 56 -1.02 -9.69 -1.77
CA PRO A 56 -1.82 -9.92 -2.97
C PRO A 56 -3.33 -9.90 -2.71
N ASN A 57 -3.76 -10.38 -1.54
CA ASN A 57 -5.16 -10.48 -1.17
C ASN A 57 -5.38 -10.07 0.29
N PRO A 58 -6.57 -9.61 0.67
CA PRO A 58 -6.94 -9.43 2.07
C PRO A 58 -6.91 -10.77 2.83
N MET A 59 -6.70 -10.72 4.13
CA MET A 59 -6.52 -11.91 4.96
C MET A 59 -7.69 -12.90 4.86
N PHE A 60 -8.91 -12.40 4.70
CA PHE A 60 -10.09 -13.25 4.63
C PHE A 60 -10.21 -14.06 3.33
N ASP A 61 -9.47 -13.72 2.27
CA ASP A 61 -9.47 -14.49 1.01
C ASP A 61 -8.52 -15.69 1.04
N TYR A 62 -7.69 -15.80 2.06
CA TYR A 62 -6.81 -16.94 2.15
C TYR A 62 -7.59 -18.22 2.46
N PRO A 63 -7.20 -19.37 1.86
CA PRO A 63 -7.89 -20.66 2.04
C PRO A 63 -8.10 -21.06 3.50
N VAL A 64 -7.16 -20.71 4.38
CA VAL A 64 -7.28 -20.98 5.82
C VAL A 64 -8.54 -20.36 6.43
N ILE A 65 -8.98 -19.21 5.94
CA ILE A 65 -10.19 -18.52 6.39
C ILE A 65 -11.41 -18.96 5.59
N GLN A 66 -11.31 -18.94 4.25
CA GLN A 66 -12.43 -19.27 3.37
C GLN A 66 -12.90 -20.73 3.54
N GLU A 67 -11.95 -21.67 3.64
CA GLU A 67 -12.24 -23.10 3.80
C GLU A 67 -12.33 -23.52 5.27
N ARG A 68 -12.06 -22.60 6.22
CA ARG A 68 -12.05 -22.86 7.68
C ARG A 68 -11.09 -23.99 8.10
N LYS A 69 -9.97 -24.12 7.42
CA LYS A 69 -8.97 -25.17 7.62
C LYS A 69 -7.84 -24.68 8.51
N THR A 70 -8.13 -24.39 9.79
CA THR A 70 -7.13 -23.85 10.72
C THR A 70 -6.41 -24.93 11.52
N TYR A 71 -7.17 -25.91 12.07
CA TYR A 71 -6.63 -26.97 12.94
C TYR A 71 -7.18 -28.33 12.47
N GLY A 72 -6.50 -28.93 11.49
CA GLY A 72 -6.95 -30.19 10.90
C GLY A 72 -8.35 -30.06 10.29
N THR A 73 -9.26 -30.93 10.68
CA THR A 73 -10.66 -30.95 10.21
C THR A 73 -11.66 -30.34 11.19
N SER A 74 -11.19 -29.74 12.29
CA SER A 74 -12.06 -29.26 13.36
C SER A 74 -12.92 -28.05 12.96
N GLY A 75 -12.44 -27.21 12.03
CA GLY A 75 -13.09 -25.96 11.66
C GLY A 75 -13.09 -24.89 12.77
N ILE A 76 -12.29 -25.06 13.82
CA ILE A 76 -12.13 -24.05 14.89
C ILE A 76 -11.47 -22.81 14.30
N PRO A 77 -11.93 -21.57 14.67
CA PRO A 77 -12.89 -21.25 15.73
C PRO A 77 -14.37 -21.22 15.32
N TRP A 78 -14.70 -21.38 14.03
CA TRP A 78 -16.08 -21.21 13.51
C TRP A 78 -17.08 -22.25 14.02
N THR A 79 -16.59 -23.39 14.54
CA THR A 79 -17.38 -24.49 15.10
C THR A 79 -17.61 -24.37 16.61
N LEU A 80 -17.02 -23.39 17.27
CA LEU A 80 -17.18 -23.18 18.70
C LEU A 80 -18.61 -22.65 19.00
N PRO A 81 -19.18 -22.98 20.18
CA PRO A 81 -20.51 -22.50 20.58
C PRO A 81 -20.63 -20.98 20.63
N GLN A 82 -19.52 -20.28 20.84
CA GLN A 82 -19.46 -18.81 20.88
C GLN A 82 -19.36 -18.17 19.49
N ALA A 83 -19.07 -18.97 18.46
CA ALA A 83 -18.93 -18.45 17.12
C ALA A 83 -20.29 -18.01 16.54
N ARG A 84 -20.31 -16.85 15.90
CA ARG A 84 -21.51 -16.41 15.20
C ARG A 84 -21.78 -17.36 14.02
N PRO A 85 -22.98 -17.95 13.94
CA PRO A 85 -23.30 -18.90 12.87
C PRO A 85 -23.37 -18.16 11.50
N GLY A 86 -23.03 -18.90 10.45
CA GLY A 86 -23.23 -18.40 9.07
C GLY A 86 -22.31 -17.27 8.63
N ILE A 87 -21.28 -16.93 9.41
CA ILE A 87 -20.35 -15.85 9.05
C ILE A 87 -19.73 -16.12 7.67
N ARG A 88 -19.74 -15.10 6.83
CA ARG A 88 -19.06 -15.04 5.53
C ARG A 88 -18.21 -13.79 5.51
N TYR A 89 -17.20 -13.80 4.67
CA TYR A 89 -16.29 -12.68 4.46
C TYR A 89 -16.27 -12.36 2.97
N SER A 90 -16.33 -11.09 2.64
CA SER A 90 -16.31 -10.58 1.28
C SER A 90 -15.58 -9.23 1.22
N ASP A 91 -15.27 -8.77 0.03
CA ASP A 91 -14.65 -7.47 -0.21
C ASP A 91 -15.50 -6.32 0.36
N ASP A 92 -16.82 -6.47 0.35
CA ASP A 92 -17.76 -5.48 0.89
C ASP A 92 -17.61 -5.28 2.41
N ASP A 93 -17.06 -6.27 3.13
CA ASP A 93 -16.79 -6.16 4.56
C ASP A 93 -15.56 -5.28 4.88
N ALA A 94 -14.69 -5.05 3.89
CA ALA A 94 -13.45 -4.31 4.08
C ALA A 94 -13.07 -3.41 2.88
N PRO A 95 -13.96 -2.54 2.40
CA PRO A 95 -13.74 -1.75 1.18
C PRO A 95 -12.48 -0.87 1.25
N ASN A 96 -12.16 -0.32 2.42
CA ASN A 96 -10.94 0.46 2.60
C ASN A 96 -9.67 -0.38 2.49
N THR A 97 -9.71 -1.64 2.93
CA THR A 97 -8.59 -2.57 2.79
C THR A 97 -8.36 -2.91 1.32
N ILE A 98 -9.42 -3.24 0.58
CA ILE A 98 -9.35 -3.54 -0.85
C ILE A 98 -8.78 -2.35 -1.61
N TRP A 99 -9.32 -1.15 -1.36
CA TRP A 99 -8.81 0.07 -1.97
C TRP A 99 -7.32 0.28 -1.64
N PHE A 100 -6.96 0.20 -0.36
CA PHE A 100 -5.58 0.44 0.08
C PHE A 100 -4.59 -0.55 -0.55
N LEU A 101 -4.91 -1.84 -0.59
CA LEU A 101 -4.04 -2.86 -1.16
C LEU A 101 -3.75 -2.63 -2.65
N SER A 102 -4.69 -2.05 -3.38
CA SER A 102 -4.50 -1.74 -4.80
C SER A 102 -3.83 -0.38 -5.07
N HIS A 103 -3.79 0.52 -4.08
CA HIS A 103 -3.35 1.91 -4.28
C HIS A 103 -2.07 2.28 -3.53
N VAL A 104 -1.68 1.52 -2.49
CA VAL A 104 -0.50 1.85 -1.71
C VAL A 104 0.79 1.60 -2.48
N LEU A 105 1.66 2.60 -2.50
CA LEU A 105 3.04 2.45 -2.93
C LEU A 105 3.89 2.20 -1.69
N ILE A 106 4.75 1.20 -1.73
CA ILE A 106 5.56 0.78 -0.60
C ILE A 106 7.01 0.56 -0.99
N MET A 107 7.89 0.82 -0.04
CA MET A 107 9.30 0.47 -0.09
C MET A 107 9.73 -0.03 1.29
N SER A 108 10.52 -1.10 1.34
CA SER A 108 11.17 -1.55 2.58
C SER A 108 12.09 -0.47 3.11
N TRP A 109 12.04 -0.27 4.43
CA TRP A 109 12.87 0.71 5.12
C TRP A 109 13.65 0.02 6.23
N ASN A 110 14.92 0.33 6.37
CA ASN A 110 15.78 -0.24 7.39
C ASN A 110 16.83 0.78 7.86
N GLU A 111 17.58 0.41 8.87
CA GLU A 111 18.62 1.24 9.50
C GLU A 111 19.82 1.56 8.60
N GLY A 112 19.97 0.85 7.49
CA GLY A 112 21.02 1.11 6.49
C GLY A 112 20.72 2.30 5.58
N ILE A 113 19.47 2.78 5.54
CA ILE A 113 19.08 3.94 4.74
C ILE A 113 19.51 5.22 5.46
N THR A 114 20.47 5.91 4.89
CA THR A 114 20.99 7.18 5.42
C THR A 114 20.06 8.35 5.11
N GLU A 115 20.29 9.49 5.77
CA GLU A 115 19.57 10.73 5.44
C GLU A 115 19.80 11.16 3.99
N SER A 116 21.03 10.97 3.46
CA SER A 116 21.33 11.23 2.05
C SER A 116 20.49 10.37 1.12
N ASP A 117 20.39 9.06 1.41
CA ASP A 117 19.57 8.14 0.60
C ASP A 117 18.09 8.56 0.63
N ALA A 118 17.59 8.92 1.81
CA ALA A 118 16.21 9.40 1.97
C ALA A 118 15.95 10.69 1.16
N MET A 119 16.93 11.59 1.10
CA MET A 119 16.83 12.81 0.30
C MET A 119 16.86 12.52 -1.20
N ASP A 120 17.67 11.56 -1.65
CA ASP A 120 17.74 11.18 -3.05
C ASP A 120 16.48 10.45 -3.51
N LEU A 121 15.93 9.55 -2.67
CA LEU A 121 14.61 8.95 -2.89
C LEU A 121 13.53 10.04 -3.01
N ALA A 122 13.53 11.02 -2.10
CA ALA A 122 12.56 12.12 -2.15
C ALA A 122 12.70 12.98 -3.40
N LYS A 123 13.92 13.26 -3.87
CA LYS A 123 14.17 14.00 -5.14
C LYS A 123 13.60 13.22 -6.33
N GLY A 124 13.89 11.93 -6.42
CA GLY A 124 13.39 11.10 -7.50
C GLY A 124 11.86 10.98 -7.50
N ILE A 125 11.22 10.78 -6.35
CA ILE A 125 9.76 10.79 -6.27
C ILE A 125 9.18 12.13 -6.75
N LYS A 126 9.78 13.27 -6.33
CA LYS A 126 9.37 14.60 -6.79
C LYS A 126 9.54 14.80 -8.29
N LYS A 127 10.63 14.27 -8.87
CA LYS A 127 10.88 14.31 -10.32
C LYS A 127 9.75 13.61 -11.08
N VAL A 128 9.45 12.37 -10.69
CA VAL A 128 8.37 11.56 -11.31
C VAL A 128 7.00 12.24 -11.13
N ALA A 129 6.71 12.74 -9.93
CA ALA A 129 5.46 13.45 -9.66
C ALA A 129 5.33 14.73 -10.48
N ALA A 130 6.40 15.52 -10.64
CA ALA A 130 6.40 16.72 -11.46
C ALA A 130 6.14 16.39 -12.92
N TRP A 131 6.78 15.34 -13.45
CA TRP A 131 6.61 14.93 -14.84
C TRP A 131 5.14 14.53 -15.14
N PHE A 132 4.54 13.68 -14.31
CA PHE A 132 3.14 13.28 -14.51
C PHE A 132 2.14 14.40 -14.29
N LYS A 133 2.45 15.35 -13.40
CA LYS A 133 1.62 16.53 -13.22
C LYS A 133 1.58 17.41 -14.47
N GLU A 134 2.71 17.51 -15.20
CA GLU A 134 2.81 18.26 -16.45
C GLU A 134 2.31 17.45 -17.66
N ASN A 135 2.28 16.11 -17.55
CA ASN A 135 1.91 15.19 -18.63
C ASN A 135 0.88 14.15 -18.12
N PRO A 136 -0.33 14.56 -17.69
CA PRO A 136 -1.31 13.63 -17.11
C PRO A 136 -1.73 12.56 -18.12
N GLY A 137 -1.78 11.30 -17.66
CA GLY A 137 -2.19 10.16 -18.49
C GLY A 137 -1.15 9.68 -19.50
N SER A 138 0.05 10.26 -19.52
CA SER A 138 1.13 9.81 -20.40
C SER A 138 1.72 8.48 -19.88
N LYS A 139 2.18 7.64 -20.83
CA LYS A 139 2.96 6.46 -20.48
C LYS A 139 4.42 6.85 -20.26
N ALA A 140 4.98 6.44 -19.15
CA ALA A 140 6.41 6.62 -18.85
C ALA A 140 7.27 5.57 -19.54
#